data_b4335ffe5a044e9ada9794cd9b40c069
#
_entry.id   b4335ffe5a044e9ada9794cd9b40c069
#
_cell.length_a   1.000
_cell.length_b   1.000
_cell.length_c   1.000
_cell.angle_alpha   90.00
_cell.angle_beta   90.00
_cell.angle_gamma   90.00
#
_symmetry.space_group_name_H-M   'P 1'
#
loop_
_entity.id
_entity.type
_entity.pdbx_description
1 polymer ?
#
loop_
_entity_poly.entity_id
_entity_poly.type
_entity_poly.pdbx_seq_one_letter_code
_entity_poly.pdbx_strand_id
1 'polypeptide(L)'
;KARYSRPLRPLSVSARTHAVTRMQNYSDENYLRTGYTDIEDFAQLHVVFEDGTFADIFASELVLGGVNNRIEICTSNHRTICNIGPNNAMQTYTPDVKHFNDVYIVENTETKSGWSSVSPDESWFTGYQHEMEAFYRSAANDTPPESDSTLAADTIATIYAGYLLAERKGAEVAVTLIS
;
A
#
# COMPACT_ATOMS: atom_id res chain seq x y z
N LYS A 1 -20.89 -12.62 -10.84
CA LYS A 1 -20.78 -11.57 -11.88
C LYS A 1 -20.17 -10.35 -11.23
N ALA A 2 -19.09 -9.81 -11.79
CA ALA A 2 -18.56 -8.54 -11.35
C ALA A 2 -19.67 -7.48 -11.43
N ARG A 3 -19.85 -6.71 -10.37
CA ARG A 3 -20.87 -5.65 -10.31
C ARG A 3 -20.51 -4.51 -11.26
N TYR A 4 -19.24 -4.36 -11.54
CA TYR A 4 -18.70 -3.31 -12.41
C TYR A 4 -17.96 -3.94 -13.59
N SER A 5 -18.20 -3.39 -14.76
CA SER A 5 -17.51 -3.78 -16.00
C SER A 5 -16.25 -2.95 -16.25
N ARG A 6 -16.00 -1.95 -15.43
CA ARG A 6 -14.86 -1.02 -15.47
C ARG A 6 -14.42 -0.65 -14.07
N PRO A 7 -13.20 -0.13 -13.89
CA PRO A 7 -12.75 0.44 -12.63
C PRO A 7 -13.68 1.58 -12.16
N LEU A 8 -13.86 1.71 -10.86
CA LEU A 8 -14.51 2.88 -10.26
C LEU A 8 -13.59 4.09 -10.41
N ARG A 9 -14.17 5.21 -10.82
CA ARG A 9 -13.42 6.45 -11.00
C ARG A 9 -13.50 7.31 -9.73
N PRO A 10 -12.39 7.93 -9.31
CA PRO A 10 -12.38 8.87 -8.20
C PRO A 10 -13.19 10.11 -8.56
N LEU A 11 -14.03 10.57 -7.63
CA LEU A 11 -14.88 11.75 -7.77
C LEU A 11 -14.32 12.95 -7.02
N SER A 12 -13.94 12.75 -5.77
CA SER A 12 -13.35 13.78 -4.93
C SER A 12 -12.27 13.19 -4.02
N VAL A 13 -11.37 14.06 -3.56
CA VAL A 13 -10.34 13.72 -2.61
C VAL A 13 -10.21 14.82 -1.57
N SER A 14 -9.88 14.46 -0.33
CA SER A 14 -9.29 15.37 0.64
C SER A 14 -7.99 14.77 1.16
N ALA A 15 -6.99 15.59 1.44
CA ALA A 15 -5.69 15.09 1.84
C ALA A 15 -5.00 16.01 2.86
N ARG A 16 -4.13 15.39 3.65
CA ARG A 16 -3.19 16.07 4.55
C ARG A 16 -1.83 15.42 4.43
N THR A 17 -0.80 16.25 4.41
CA THR A 17 0.59 15.80 4.45
C THR A 17 1.30 16.39 5.65
N HIS A 18 2.28 15.69 6.16
CA HIS A 18 3.09 16.11 7.29
C HIS A 18 4.55 15.75 7.04
N ALA A 19 5.43 16.62 7.51
CA ALA A 19 6.85 16.34 7.64
C ALA A 19 7.16 16.11 9.13
N VAL A 20 6.79 14.94 9.63
CA VAL A 20 6.86 14.58 11.06
C VAL A 20 8.28 14.65 11.57
N THR A 21 9.26 14.20 10.78
CA THR A 21 10.68 14.24 11.13
C THR A 21 11.26 15.64 11.24
N ARG A 22 10.51 16.66 10.80
CA ARG A 22 10.89 18.10 10.92
C ARG A 22 10.10 18.85 11.98
N MET A 23 9.26 18.18 12.75
CA MET A 23 8.52 18.81 13.86
C MET A 23 9.45 19.07 15.05
N GLN A 24 9.20 20.18 15.80
CA GLN A 24 10.05 20.59 16.93
C GLN A 24 10.17 19.55 18.05
N ASN A 25 9.15 18.72 18.19
CA ASN A 25 9.10 17.68 19.21
C ASN A 25 9.61 16.32 18.71
N TYR A 26 10.13 16.26 17.49
CA TYR A 26 10.73 15.04 16.97
C TYR A 26 12.11 14.83 17.61
N SER A 27 12.37 13.63 18.12
CA SER A 27 13.64 13.32 18.79
C SER A 27 14.80 13.16 17.80
N ASP A 28 15.96 13.70 18.14
CA ASP A 28 17.20 13.50 17.38
C ASP A 28 17.69 12.03 17.46
N GLU A 29 17.34 11.33 18.54
CA GLU A 29 17.54 9.89 18.66
C GLU A 29 16.45 9.15 17.85
N ASN A 30 16.61 9.11 16.56
CA ASN A 30 15.63 8.44 15.71
C ASN A 30 16.22 7.18 15.06
N TYR A 31 15.38 6.16 14.98
CA TYR A 31 15.68 4.92 14.28
C TYR A 31 15.04 4.87 12.87
N LEU A 32 14.36 5.95 12.50
CA LEU A 32 13.74 6.08 11.18
C LEU A 32 14.79 6.50 10.17
N ARG A 33 14.87 5.78 9.06
CA ARG A 33 15.84 6.03 7.98
C ARG A 33 15.26 6.94 6.90
N THR A 34 14.59 8.02 7.27
CA THR A 34 14.14 9.00 6.30
C THR A 34 15.26 10.00 6.04
N GLY A 35 15.66 10.15 4.80
CA GLY A 35 16.72 11.09 4.39
C GLY A 35 16.20 12.31 3.62
N TYR A 36 14.89 12.45 3.51
CA TYR A 36 14.27 13.50 2.72
C TYR A 36 14.14 14.80 3.54
N THR A 37 14.57 15.90 2.94
CA THR A 37 14.57 17.21 3.60
C THR A 37 13.53 18.16 3.07
N ASP A 38 12.96 17.88 1.92
CA ASP A 38 12.09 18.77 1.13
C ASP A 38 10.70 18.21 0.80
N ILE A 39 10.44 16.95 1.14
CA ILE A 39 9.14 16.32 0.94
C ILE A 39 8.49 15.91 2.26
N GLU A 40 7.23 15.58 2.22
CA GLU A 40 6.50 14.95 3.32
C GLU A 40 6.98 13.52 3.57
N ASP A 41 6.81 13.06 4.81
CA ASP A 41 7.09 11.69 5.25
C ASP A 41 5.84 10.96 5.77
N PHE A 42 4.71 11.67 5.79
CA PHE A 42 3.39 11.14 6.14
C PHE A 42 2.30 11.81 5.30
N ALA A 43 1.43 11.02 4.72
CA ALA A 43 0.24 11.48 4.00
C ALA A 43 -1.01 10.69 4.40
N GLN A 44 -2.12 11.37 4.46
CA GLN A 44 -3.45 10.81 4.63
C GLN A 44 -4.37 11.34 3.53
N LEU A 45 -5.06 10.45 2.83
CA LEU A 45 -6.03 10.81 1.81
C LEU A 45 -7.37 10.13 2.10
N HIS A 46 -8.45 10.87 1.87
CA HIS A 46 -9.81 10.34 1.80
C HIS A 46 -10.31 10.52 0.38
N VAL A 47 -10.60 9.42 -0.32
CA VAL A 47 -11.04 9.41 -1.71
C VAL A 47 -12.47 8.90 -1.78
N VAL A 48 -13.35 9.65 -2.43
CA VAL A 48 -14.73 9.23 -2.72
C VAL A 48 -14.83 8.88 -4.19
N PHE A 49 -15.44 7.76 -4.49
CA PHE A 49 -15.65 7.27 -5.85
C PHE A 49 -17.05 7.57 -6.36
N GLU A 50 -17.24 7.47 -7.66
CA GLU A 50 -18.47 7.81 -8.38
C GLU A 50 -19.74 7.10 -7.91
N ASP A 51 -19.60 5.93 -7.27
CA ASP A 51 -20.72 5.13 -6.73
C ASP A 51 -20.97 5.34 -5.24
N GLY A 52 -20.24 6.28 -4.61
CA GLY A 52 -20.28 6.54 -3.18
C GLY A 52 -19.36 5.63 -2.33
N THR A 53 -18.66 4.69 -2.93
CA THR A 53 -17.57 3.97 -2.25
C THR A 53 -16.49 4.98 -1.85
N PHE A 54 -15.86 4.77 -0.71
CA PHE A 54 -14.73 5.60 -0.28
C PHE A 54 -13.55 4.77 0.19
N ALA A 55 -12.37 5.37 0.16
CA ALA A 55 -11.14 4.80 0.66
C ALA A 55 -10.39 5.80 1.53
N ASP A 56 -9.93 5.34 2.70
CA ASP A 56 -8.97 6.04 3.53
C ASP A 56 -7.59 5.44 3.30
N ILE A 57 -6.63 6.26 2.89
CA ILE A 57 -5.30 5.86 2.51
C ILE A 57 -4.29 6.52 3.43
N PHE A 58 -3.40 5.72 4.00
CA PHE A 58 -2.26 6.19 4.77
C PHE A 58 -0.99 5.78 4.04
N ALA A 59 -0.11 6.74 3.77
CA ALA A 59 1.20 6.52 3.20
C ALA A 59 2.25 7.15 4.13
N SER A 60 3.27 6.41 4.49
CA SER A 60 4.28 6.90 5.43
C SER A 60 5.63 6.24 5.21
N GLU A 61 6.68 7.05 5.28
CA GLU A 61 8.07 6.60 5.40
C GLU A 61 8.48 6.38 6.88
N LEU A 62 7.59 6.70 7.83
CA LEU A 62 7.83 6.58 9.26
C LEU A 62 7.62 5.15 9.72
N VAL A 63 8.45 4.23 9.23
CA VAL A 63 8.30 2.79 9.50
C VAL A 63 9.36 2.28 10.48
N LEU A 64 8.89 1.80 11.62
CA LEU A 64 9.68 0.98 12.55
C LEU A 64 9.17 -0.46 12.47
N GLY A 65 10.11 -1.41 12.45
CA GLY A 65 9.77 -2.83 12.33
C GLY A 65 9.58 -3.33 10.91
N GLY A 66 9.94 -2.51 9.90
CA GLY A 66 9.89 -2.85 8.48
C GLY A 66 8.63 -2.39 7.76
N VAL A 67 8.53 -2.73 6.49
CA VAL A 67 7.42 -2.34 5.61
C VAL A 67 6.11 -2.98 6.06
N ASN A 68 5.07 -2.18 6.23
CA ASN A 68 3.73 -2.63 6.62
C ASN A 68 2.71 -2.19 5.57
N ASN A 69 2.56 -2.99 4.52
CA ASN A 69 1.53 -2.78 3.52
C ASN A 69 0.28 -3.59 3.87
N ARG A 70 -0.86 -2.93 3.98
CA ARG A 70 -2.13 -3.54 4.34
C ARG A 70 -3.26 -2.93 3.52
N ILE A 71 -4.13 -3.80 3.03
CA ILE A 71 -5.41 -3.40 2.44
C ILE A 71 -6.53 -4.00 3.27
N GLU A 72 -7.51 -3.18 3.63
CA GLU A 72 -8.73 -3.63 4.30
C GLU A 72 -9.94 -3.22 3.46
N ILE A 73 -10.81 -4.19 3.15
CA ILE A 73 -12.01 -3.99 2.35
C ILE A 73 -13.21 -4.34 3.22
N CYS A 74 -14.09 -3.36 3.42
CA CYS A 74 -15.36 -3.52 4.10
C CYS A 74 -16.51 -3.45 3.08
N THR A 75 -17.37 -4.44 3.08
CA THR A 75 -18.59 -4.48 2.29
C THR A 75 -19.80 -4.70 3.20
N SER A 76 -21.01 -4.70 2.64
CA SER A 76 -22.24 -4.93 3.42
C SER A 76 -22.30 -6.30 4.13
N ASN A 77 -21.50 -7.27 3.67
CA ASN A 77 -21.52 -8.65 4.18
C ASN A 77 -20.15 -9.29 4.35
N HIS A 78 -19.05 -8.57 4.04
CA HIS A 78 -17.69 -9.07 4.16
C HIS A 78 -16.75 -8.00 4.70
N ARG A 79 -15.80 -8.45 5.47
CA ARG A 79 -14.60 -7.69 5.83
C ARG A 79 -13.38 -8.55 5.51
N THR A 80 -12.51 -8.05 4.66
CA THR A 80 -11.29 -8.74 4.25
C THR A 80 -10.08 -7.88 4.60
N ILE A 81 -9.09 -8.49 5.21
CA ILE A 81 -7.81 -7.87 5.54
C ILE A 81 -6.72 -8.65 4.79
N CYS A 82 -5.95 -7.93 3.98
CA CYS A 82 -4.79 -8.47 3.28
C CYS A 82 -3.54 -7.76 3.80
N ASN A 83 -2.63 -8.51 4.41
CA ASN A 83 -1.31 -8.02 4.73
C ASN A 83 -0.39 -8.32 3.56
N ILE A 84 0.18 -7.26 2.97
CA ILE A 84 1.03 -7.34 1.77
C ILE A 84 2.43 -6.89 2.16
N GLY A 85 2.96 -7.46 3.22
CA GLY A 85 4.28 -7.11 3.72
C GLY A 85 5.09 -8.36 4.08
N PRO A 86 6.42 -8.35 3.92
CA PRO A 86 7.26 -9.49 4.24
C PRO A 86 7.20 -9.87 5.71
N ASN A 87 6.90 -8.92 6.59
CA ASN A 87 6.98 -9.10 8.03
C ASN A 87 5.78 -9.83 8.65
N ASN A 88 4.64 -9.92 7.93
CA ASN A 88 3.40 -10.48 8.47
C ASN A 88 2.56 -11.23 7.42
N ALA A 89 3.17 -11.61 6.29
CA ALA A 89 2.50 -12.34 5.24
C ALA A 89 2.07 -13.74 5.71
N MET A 90 2.89 -14.39 6.51
CA MET A 90 2.61 -15.71 7.06
C MET A 90 3.20 -15.84 8.47
N GLN A 91 2.47 -16.53 9.35
CA GLN A 91 2.95 -16.91 10.67
C GLN A 91 2.96 -18.44 10.79
N THR A 92 4.01 -18.96 11.38
CA THR A 92 4.12 -20.38 11.68
C THR A 92 4.47 -20.62 13.13
N TYR A 93 3.93 -21.70 13.69
CA TYR A 93 4.28 -22.16 15.02
C TYR A 93 5.17 -23.38 14.93
N THR A 94 6.35 -23.30 15.50
CA THR A 94 7.33 -24.39 15.51
C THR A 94 7.56 -24.84 16.95
N PRO A 95 7.09 -26.02 17.34
CA PRO A 95 7.26 -26.50 18.72
C PRO A 95 8.69 -26.93 19.02
N ASP A 96 9.44 -27.40 18.00
CA ASP A 96 10.82 -27.87 18.12
C ASP A 96 11.67 -27.43 16.93
N VAL A 97 12.85 -26.88 17.19
CA VAL A 97 13.77 -26.36 16.18
C VAL A 97 14.50 -27.42 15.34
N LYS A 98 14.48 -28.68 15.76
CA LYS A 98 15.28 -29.76 15.12
C LYS A 98 15.03 -29.92 13.62
N HIS A 99 13.82 -29.64 13.17
CA HIS A 99 13.42 -29.81 11.77
C HIS A 99 13.56 -28.53 10.93
N PHE A 100 13.97 -27.43 11.54
CA PHE A 100 14.00 -26.11 10.88
C PHE A 100 15.39 -25.44 10.92
N ASN A 101 16.44 -26.22 11.22
CA ASN A 101 17.81 -25.67 11.30
C ASN A 101 18.27 -25.07 9.97
N ASP A 102 17.83 -25.65 8.84
CA ASP A 102 18.25 -25.25 7.50
C ASP A 102 17.28 -24.21 6.86
N VAL A 103 16.21 -23.82 7.58
CA VAL A 103 15.28 -22.83 7.08
C VAL A 103 15.77 -21.44 7.48
N TYR A 104 15.96 -20.58 6.49
CA TYR A 104 16.24 -19.16 6.73
C TYR A 104 14.99 -18.48 7.27
N ILE A 105 15.13 -17.84 8.43
CA ILE A 105 14.09 -17.02 9.03
C ILE A 105 14.60 -15.58 8.99
N VAL A 106 13.77 -14.68 8.47
CA VAL A 106 14.10 -13.27 8.29
C VAL A 106 14.55 -12.64 9.61
N GLU A 107 15.52 -11.78 9.51
CA GLU A 107 16.30 -11.08 10.53
C GLU A 107 15.66 -10.90 11.91
N ASN A 108 16.47 -11.19 12.95
CA ASN A 108 16.25 -10.83 14.35
C ASN A 108 15.36 -11.73 15.19
N THR A 109 15.16 -13.00 14.85
CA THR A 109 14.66 -13.96 15.83
C THR A 109 15.83 -14.76 16.41
N GLU A 110 16.09 -14.62 17.72
CA GLU A 110 17.12 -15.38 18.43
C GLU A 110 16.77 -16.88 18.56
N THR A 111 15.52 -17.25 18.26
CA THR A 111 15.05 -18.62 18.35
C THR A 111 14.10 -18.97 17.21
N LYS A 112 14.19 -20.21 16.71
CA LYS A 112 13.28 -20.76 15.72
C LYS A 112 12.09 -21.51 16.36
N SER A 113 12.01 -21.59 17.67
CA SER A 113 10.89 -22.20 18.38
C SER A 113 9.82 -21.16 18.72
N GLY A 114 8.57 -21.59 18.79
CA GLY A 114 7.43 -20.74 19.04
C GLY A 114 6.83 -20.15 17.75
N TRP A 115 6.16 -19.04 17.88
CA TRP A 115 5.61 -18.29 16.75
C TRP A 115 6.71 -17.50 16.05
N SER A 116 6.78 -17.63 14.73
CA SER A 116 7.67 -16.83 13.89
C SER A 116 6.93 -16.31 12.67
N SER A 117 7.31 -15.11 12.22
CA SER A 117 6.87 -14.60 10.93
C SER A 117 7.79 -15.16 9.85
N VAL A 118 7.21 -15.69 8.80
CA VAL A 118 7.91 -16.26 7.65
C VAL A 118 7.64 -15.36 6.45
N SER A 119 8.70 -14.96 5.77
CA SER A 119 8.58 -14.29 4.49
C SER A 119 8.62 -15.36 3.39
N PRO A 120 7.53 -15.56 2.64
CA PRO A 120 7.60 -16.28 1.38
C PRO A 120 8.48 -15.50 0.41
N ASP A 121 8.81 -16.10 -0.74
CA ASP A 121 9.56 -15.42 -1.80
C ASP A 121 8.95 -14.04 -2.10
N GLU A 122 9.75 -12.99 -1.96
CA GLU A 122 9.30 -11.60 -2.06
C GLU A 122 8.74 -11.31 -3.45
N SER A 123 9.38 -11.82 -4.49
CA SER A 123 8.94 -11.63 -5.88
C SER A 123 7.57 -12.23 -6.13
N TRP A 124 7.26 -13.33 -5.45
CA TRP A 124 5.98 -14.00 -5.58
C TRP A 124 4.84 -13.24 -4.90
N PHE A 125 5.00 -12.89 -3.62
CA PHE A 125 3.88 -12.28 -2.90
C PHE A 125 3.69 -10.80 -3.21
N THR A 126 4.71 -10.10 -3.73
CA THR A 126 4.58 -8.74 -4.27
C THR A 126 3.93 -8.70 -5.64
N GLY A 127 3.76 -9.87 -6.28
CA GLY A 127 3.00 -10.01 -7.51
C GLY A 127 3.77 -9.74 -8.79
N TYR A 128 5.09 -9.52 -8.76
CA TYR A 128 5.88 -9.20 -9.95
C TYR A 128 5.74 -10.23 -11.08
N GLN A 129 5.71 -11.52 -10.74
CA GLN A 129 5.55 -12.58 -11.76
C GLN A 129 4.18 -12.51 -12.42
N HIS A 130 3.12 -12.29 -11.63
CA HIS A 130 1.75 -12.15 -12.14
C HIS A 130 1.57 -10.89 -12.99
N GLU A 131 2.18 -9.79 -12.58
CA GLU A 131 2.19 -8.54 -13.34
C GLU A 131 2.82 -8.74 -14.72
N MET A 132 4.01 -9.33 -14.77
CA MET A 132 4.71 -9.61 -16.03
C MET A 132 3.93 -10.58 -16.92
N GLU A 133 3.32 -11.62 -16.35
CA GLU A 133 2.50 -12.56 -17.08
C GLU A 133 1.23 -11.88 -17.64
N ALA A 134 0.55 -11.07 -16.84
CA ALA A 134 -0.64 -10.32 -17.25
C ALA A 134 -0.30 -9.36 -18.40
N PHE A 135 0.81 -8.63 -18.29
CA PHE A 135 1.29 -7.73 -19.33
C PHE A 135 1.61 -8.49 -20.63
N TYR A 136 2.35 -9.60 -20.54
CA TYR A 136 2.65 -10.43 -21.70
C TYR A 136 1.39 -10.96 -22.39
N ARG A 137 0.42 -11.45 -21.63
CA ARG A 137 -0.87 -11.93 -22.17
C ARG A 137 -1.64 -10.83 -22.88
N SER A 138 -1.68 -9.62 -22.30
CA SER A 138 -2.31 -8.46 -22.93
C SER A 138 -1.67 -8.11 -24.26
N ALA A 139 -0.34 -8.07 -24.30
CA ALA A 139 0.42 -7.77 -25.52
C ALA A 139 0.27 -8.88 -26.58
N ALA A 140 0.32 -10.16 -26.18
CA ALA A 140 0.22 -11.29 -27.09
C ALA A 140 -1.19 -11.46 -27.71
N ASN A 141 -2.24 -11.04 -27.00
CA ASN A 141 -3.63 -11.18 -27.44
C ASN A 141 -4.23 -9.85 -27.94
N ASP A 142 -3.46 -8.77 -27.99
CA ASP A 142 -3.92 -7.42 -28.33
C ASP A 142 -5.16 -7.00 -27.51
N THR A 143 -5.08 -7.26 -26.19
CA THR A 143 -6.14 -6.91 -25.24
C THR A 143 -5.66 -5.82 -24.29
N PRO A 144 -6.55 -4.89 -23.86
CA PRO A 144 -6.16 -3.90 -22.87
C PRO A 144 -5.68 -4.56 -21.57
N PRO A 145 -4.59 -4.05 -20.95
CA PRO A 145 -4.16 -4.51 -19.64
C PRO A 145 -5.18 -4.12 -18.56
N GLU A 146 -5.22 -4.87 -17.44
CA GLU A 146 -6.09 -4.55 -16.31
C GLU A 146 -5.75 -3.19 -15.69
N SER A 147 -4.46 -2.87 -15.64
CA SER A 147 -3.96 -1.55 -15.22
C SER A 147 -3.57 -0.76 -16.47
N ASP A 148 -4.54 -0.16 -17.11
CA ASP A 148 -4.37 0.62 -18.34
C ASP A 148 -3.93 2.08 -18.06
N SER A 149 -3.68 2.82 -19.13
CA SER A 149 -3.29 4.23 -19.05
C SER A 149 -4.38 5.14 -18.44
N THR A 150 -5.65 4.76 -18.57
CA THR A 150 -6.77 5.51 -17.96
C THR A 150 -6.72 5.39 -16.44
N LEU A 151 -6.55 4.18 -15.93
CA LEU A 151 -6.38 3.95 -14.50
C LEU A 151 -5.14 4.66 -13.95
N ALA A 152 -4.04 4.64 -14.68
CA ALA A 152 -2.82 5.36 -14.32
C ALA A 152 -3.07 6.88 -14.28
N ALA A 153 -3.74 7.43 -15.27
CA ALA A 153 -4.08 8.86 -15.31
C ALA A 153 -4.99 9.29 -14.14
N ASP A 154 -6.03 8.50 -13.83
CA ASP A 154 -6.93 8.75 -12.70
C ASP A 154 -6.18 8.69 -11.35
N THR A 155 -5.24 7.77 -11.22
CA THR A 155 -4.39 7.65 -10.03
C THR A 155 -3.52 8.90 -9.86
N ILE A 156 -2.84 9.33 -10.91
CA ILE A 156 -1.99 10.53 -10.88
C ILE A 156 -2.83 11.78 -10.62
N ALA A 157 -3.99 11.92 -11.27
CA ALA A 157 -4.89 13.05 -11.04
C ALA A 157 -5.36 13.12 -9.58
N THR A 158 -5.64 11.97 -8.97
CA THR A 158 -6.05 11.88 -7.56
C THR A 158 -4.92 12.31 -6.62
N ILE A 159 -3.68 11.86 -6.88
CA ILE A 159 -2.49 12.25 -6.10
C ILE A 159 -2.26 13.76 -6.19
N TYR A 160 -2.26 14.34 -7.40
CA TYR A 160 -2.06 15.79 -7.56
C TYR A 160 -3.18 16.60 -6.94
N ALA A 161 -4.43 16.17 -7.05
CA ALA A 161 -5.53 16.80 -6.34
C ALA A 161 -5.32 16.74 -4.83
N GLY A 162 -4.81 15.62 -4.30
CA GLY A 162 -4.43 15.46 -2.91
C GLY A 162 -3.37 16.48 -2.47
N TYR A 163 -2.32 16.68 -3.22
CA TYR A 163 -1.29 17.66 -2.92
C TYR A 163 -1.85 19.10 -2.90
N LEU A 164 -2.60 19.50 -3.92
CA LEU A 164 -3.26 20.82 -3.97
C LEU A 164 -4.13 21.07 -2.74
N LEU A 165 -4.69 20.02 -2.17
CA LEU A 165 -5.57 20.10 -1.02
C LEU A 165 -4.82 20.10 0.31
N ALA A 166 -3.72 19.38 0.39
CA ALA A 166 -2.83 19.45 1.53
C ALA A 166 -2.36 20.90 1.74
N GLU A 167 -2.03 21.64 0.66
CA GLU A 167 -1.72 23.07 0.70
C GLU A 167 -2.89 23.93 1.19
N ARG A 168 -4.13 23.50 0.94
CA ARG A 168 -5.38 24.17 1.38
C ARG A 168 -5.91 23.64 2.72
N LYS A 169 -5.05 23.02 3.52
CA LYS A 169 -5.38 22.48 4.86
C LYS A 169 -6.46 21.39 4.86
N GLY A 170 -6.55 20.62 3.79
CA GLY A 170 -7.43 19.47 3.70
C GLY A 170 -8.88 19.78 3.25
N ALA A 171 -9.11 20.91 2.58
CA ALA A 171 -10.40 21.14 1.92
C ALA A 171 -10.68 20.06 0.87
N GLU A 172 -11.93 19.62 0.70
CA GLU A 172 -12.31 18.66 -0.33
C GLU A 172 -12.41 19.33 -1.72
N VAL A 173 -11.90 18.70 -2.76
CA VAL A 173 -11.97 19.15 -4.15
C VAL A 173 -12.32 17.99 -5.08
N ALA A 174 -13.10 18.29 -6.12
CA ALA A 174 -13.39 17.34 -7.17
C ALA A 174 -12.12 16.97 -7.95
N VAL A 175 -11.97 15.70 -8.27
CA VAL A 175 -10.89 15.21 -9.13
C VAL A 175 -11.22 15.56 -10.58
N THR A 176 -10.35 16.32 -11.24
CA THR A 176 -10.48 16.58 -12.68
C THR A 176 -9.84 15.44 -13.44
N LEU A 177 -10.68 14.58 -13.97
CA LEU A 177 -10.22 13.43 -14.76
C LEU A 177 -9.88 13.86 -16.18
N ILE A 178 -8.84 13.26 -16.74
CA ILE A 178 -8.49 13.44 -18.16
C ILE A 178 -9.49 12.61 -18.98
N SER A 179 -10.16 13.29 -19.89
CA SER A 179 -11.12 12.67 -20.82
C SER A 179 -10.43 12.00 -22.01
#